data_bfe63739169ec1bc85e24d51ad65c788
#
_entry.id   bfe63739169ec1bc85e24d51ad65c788
#
_cell.length_a   1.000
_cell.length_b   1.000
_cell.length_c   1.000
_cell.angle_alpha   90.00
_cell.angle_beta   90.00
_cell.angle_gamma   90.00
#
_symmetry.space_group_name_H-M   'P 1'
#
loop_
_entity.id
_entity.type
_entity.pdbx_description
1 polymer ?
#
loop_
_entity_poly.entity_id
_entity_poly.type
_entity_poly.pdbx_seq_one_letter_code
_entity_poly.pdbx_strand_id
1 'polypeptide(L)'
;MADSGATVNNGVNVEALLGAREVLSDAPAAAQFQWRATSEWKNGTHSTSKVEKYFGFGEEQAHNKEFAYDLDHPELFAAEDNGATPVEFVLVGLAGCLTAGVAAVAQHRGIQLRSVTATLEGGMDVQGILGMDADIRNGFDGIKVTYTIDADADREDLEALVAQSQKRSAVYDIVANPTNVTVELA
;
A
#
# COMPACT_ATOMS: atom_id res chain seq x y z
N MET A 1 14.05 18.57 -36.94
CA MET A 1 14.81 17.44 -36.41
C MET A 1 13.81 16.60 -35.65
N ALA A 2 13.53 15.39 -36.17
CA ALA A 2 12.56 14.51 -35.54
C ALA A 2 13.14 14.06 -34.19
N ASP A 3 12.39 14.38 -33.14
CA ASP A 3 12.63 13.85 -31.81
C ASP A 3 12.57 12.33 -31.90
N SER A 4 13.67 11.67 -31.61
CA SER A 4 13.70 10.20 -31.51
C SER A 4 12.95 9.84 -30.24
N GLY A 5 11.62 9.64 -30.36
CA GLY A 5 10.76 9.30 -29.26
C GLY A 5 11.29 8.11 -28.50
N ALA A 6 12.04 8.37 -27.41
CA ALA A 6 12.44 7.35 -26.48
C ALA A 6 11.15 6.69 -25.97
N THR A 7 11.04 5.39 -26.15
CA THR A 7 9.88 4.63 -25.65
C THR A 7 9.86 4.75 -24.13
N VAL A 8 8.78 5.30 -23.58
CA VAL A 8 8.62 5.42 -22.12
C VAL A 8 8.72 4.06 -21.46
N ASN A 9 9.55 3.96 -20.45
CA ASN A 9 9.75 2.74 -19.68
C ASN A 9 9.87 3.03 -18.18
N ASN A 10 8.77 2.90 -17.46
CA ASN A 10 8.71 2.98 -16.00
C ASN A 10 8.71 1.59 -15.33
N GLY A 11 9.07 0.53 -16.08
CA GLY A 11 9.13 -0.84 -15.58
C GLY A 11 7.76 -1.53 -15.45
N VAL A 12 6.68 -0.93 -15.94
CA VAL A 12 5.33 -1.50 -15.88
C VAL A 12 4.97 -2.13 -17.23
N ASN A 13 4.63 -3.42 -17.23
CA ASN A 13 4.10 -4.10 -18.41
C ASN A 13 2.60 -3.81 -18.57
N VAL A 14 2.28 -2.73 -19.29
CA VAL A 14 0.90 -2.28 -19.52
C VAL A 14 0.12 -3.29 -20.36
N GLU A 15 0.76 -3.95 -21.34
CA GLU A 15 0.10 -4.96 -22.18
C GLU A 15 -0.39 -6.14 -21.33
N ALA A 16 0.46 -6.67 -20.46
CA ALA A 16 0.07 -7.75 -19.54
C ALA A 16 -1.04 -7.30 -18.57
N LEU A 17 -0.99 -6.06 -18.09
CA LEU A 17 -2.03 -5.51 -17.20
C LEU A 17 -3.38 -5.39 -17.93
N LEU A 18 -3.40 -4.92 -19.17
CA LEU A 18 -4.61 -4.83 -19.98
C LEU A 18 -5.14 -6.21 -20.35
N GLY A 19 -4.26 -7.16 -20.70
CA GLY A 19 -4.64 -8.55 -20.97
C GLY A 19 -5.26 -9.22 -19.74
N ALA A 20 -4.68 -9.03 -18.54
CA ALA A 20 -5.29 -9.51 -17.31
C ALA A 20 -6.69 -8.91 -17.07
N ARG A 21 -6.86 -7.62 -17.37
CA ARG A 21 -8.16 -6.95 -17.26
C ARG A 21 -9.21 -7.58 -18.19
N GLU A 22 -8.85 -7.91 -19.43
CA GLU A 22 -9.75 -8.59 -20.39
C GLU A 22 -10.16 -9.96 -19.86
N VAL A 23 -9.20 -10.79 -19.46
CA VAL A 23 -9.46 -12.12 -18.87
C VAL A 23 -10.41 -12.03 -17.68
N LEU A 24 -10.18 -11.10 -16.75
CA LEU A 24 -11.02 -10.93 -15.57
C LEU A 24 -12.39 -10.31 -15.89
N SER A 25 -12.53 -9.57 -17.00
CA SER A 25 -13.83 -9.08 -17.46
C SER A 25 -14.71 -10.23 -17.99
N ASP A 26 -14.10 -11.20 -18.66
CA ASP A 26 -14.79 -12.38 -19.19
C ASP A 26 -15.08 -13.44 -18.11
N ALA A 27 -14.29 -13.45 -17.05
CA ALA A 27 -14.40 -14.37 -15.92
C ALA A 27 -14.46 -13.62 -14.57
N PRO A 28 -15.54 -12.91 -14.22
CA PRO A 28 -15.61 -12.09 -13.01
C PRO A 28 -15.35 -12.84 -11.70
N ALA A 29 -15.66 -14.14 -11.65
CA ALA A 29 -15.36 -14.98 -10.49
C ALA A 29 -13.86 -15.11 -10.24
N ALA A 30 -13.02 -15.09 -11.29
CA ALA A 30 -11.57 -15.13 -11.16
C ALA A 30 -10.98 -13.80 -10.64
N ALA A 31 -11.77 -12.72 -10.65
CA ALA A 31 -11.38 -11.43 -10.07
C ALA A 31 -11.54 -11.37 -8.54
N GLN A 32 -12.05 -12.42 -7.91
CA GLN A 32 -12.12 -12.52 -6.46
C GLN A 32 -10.77 -12.93 -5.90
N PHE A 33 -10.15 -12.02 -5.13
CA PHE A 33 -8.85 -12.26 -4.48
C PHE A 33 -9.03 -12.31 -2.97
N GLN A 34 -8.23 -13.17 -2.32
CA GLN A 34 -8.13 -13.23 -0.87
C GLN A 34 -6.66 -13.14 -0.47
N TRP A 35 -6.28 -12.02 0.10
CA TRP A 35 -4.96 -11.77 0.65
C TRP A 35 -4.88 -12.30 2.07
N ARG A 36 -3.71 -12.81 2.48
CA ARG A 36 -3.49 -13.42 3.79
C ARG A 36 -2.18 -12.98 4.39
N ALA A 37 -2.19 -12.77 5.69
CA ALA A 37 -0.99 -12.62 6.50
C ALA A 37 -1.18 -13.41 7.79
N THR A 38 -0.08 -13.91 8.33
CA THR A 38 -0.05 -14.58 9.64
C THR A 38 0.92 -13.84 10.52
N SER A 39 0.55 -13.59 11.78
CA SER A 39 1.45 -12.98 12.76
C SER A 39 1.63 -13.91 13.94
N GLU A 40 2.88 -14.10 14.33
CA GLU A 40 3.28 -14.95 15.46
C GLU A 40 3.91 -14.08 16.56
N TRP A 41 3.33 -14.09 17.74
CA TRP A 41 3.90 -13.43 18.90
C TRP A 41 5.25 -14.07 19.32
N LYS A 42 6.23 -13.25 19.65
CA LYS A 42 7.56 -13.69 20.08
C LYS A 42 7.81 -13.41 21.54
N ASN A 43 7.76 -12.15 21.92
CA ASN A 43 7.99 -11.71 23.30
C ASN A 43 7.50 -10.26 23.47
N GLY A 44 6.99 -9.90 24.63
CA GLY A 44 6.55 -8.52 24.89
C GLY A 44 5.53 -8.04 23.86
N THR A 45 5.87 -6.99 23.13
CA THR A 45 5.10 -6.46 22.01
C THR A 45 5.62 -6.92 20.64
N HIS A 46 6.73 -7.67 20.61
CA HIS A 46 7.35 -8.18 19.39
C HIS A 46 6.56 -9.32 18.77
N SER A 47 6.30 -9.22 17.48
CA SER A 47 5.74 -10.28 16.65
C SER A 47 6.44 -10.34 15.29
N THR A 48 6.44 -11.52 14.66
CA THR A 48 6.88 -11.70 13.28
C THR A 48 5.67 -11.99 12.41
N SER A 49 5.43 -11.15 11.42
CA SER A 49 4.35 -11.32 10.44
C SER A 49 4.90 -11.84 9.11
N LYS A 50 4.15 -12.74 8.47
CA LYS A 50 4.52 -13.39 7.22
C LYS A 50 3.45 -13.27 6.17
N VAL A 51 3.87 -13.11 4.91
CA VAL A 51 3.02 -13.13 3.72
C VAL A 51 3.65 -14.10 2.72
N GLU A 52 2.92 -15.14 2.30
CA GLU A 52 3.43 -16.18 1.41
C GLU A 52 2.44 -16.52 0.30
N LYS A 53 1.19 -16.77 0.66
CA LYS A 53 0.15 -17.31 -0.23
C LYS A 53 -1.08 -16.41 -0.25
N TYR A 54 -1.75 -16.44 -1.39
CA TYR A 54 -3.03 -15.75 -1.58
C TYR A 54 -3.90 -16.53 -2.56
N PHE A 55 -5.21 -16.31 -2.54
CA PHE A 55 -6.10 -16.82 -3.58
C PHE A 55 -6.33 -15.74 -4.63
N GLY A 56 -6.28 -16.09 -5.91
CA GLY A 56 -6.53 -15.19 -7.03
C GLY A 56 -6.56 -15.95 -8.36
N PHE A 57 -7.22 -15.40 -9.36
CA PHE A 57 -7.43 -16.06 -10.65
C PHE A 57 -8.12 -17.43 -10.54
N GLY A 58 -8.92 -17.65 -9.49
CA GLY A 58 -9.66 -18.88 -9.26
C GLY A 58 -8.88 -20.01 -8.59
N GLU A 59 -7.63 -19.78 -8.19
CA GLU A 59 -6.79 -20.81 -7.54
C GLU A 59 -5.84 -20.22 -6.49
N GLU A 60 -5.21 -21.11 -5.71
CA GLU A 60 -4.18 -20.73 -4.75
C GLU A 60 -2.89 -20.35 -5.49
N GLN A 61 -2.36 -19.19 -5.12
CA GLN A 61 -1.12 -18.61 -5.62
C GLN A 61 -0.09 -18.51 -4.49
N ALA A 62 1.17 -18.39 -4.87
CA ALA A 62 2.25 -18.11 -3.93
C ALA A 62 3.16 -17.00 -4.47
N HIS A 63 3.72 -16.22 -3.58
CA HIS A 63 4.82 -15.33 -3.93
C HIS A 63 6.07 -16.14 -4.27
N ASN A 64 7.01 -15.55 -5.01
CA ASN A 64 8.30 -16.18 -5.34
C ASN A 64 9.14 -16.53 -4.10
N LYS A 65 8.83 -15.91 -2.97
CA LYS A 65 9.43 -16.16 -1.66
C LYS A 65 8.47 -15.74 -0.54
N GLU A 66 8.68 -16.28 0.65
CA GLU A 66 8.05 -15.75 1.86
C GLU A 66 8.60 -14.34 2.17
N PHE A 67 7.72 -13.43 2.52
CA PHE A 67 8.07 -12.13 3.07
C PHE A 67 7.80 -12.16 4.57
N ALA A 68 8.82 -11.85 5.36
CA ALA A 68 8.73 -11.78 6.82
C ALA A 68 9.08 -10.38 7.32
N TYR A 69 8.36 -9.91 8.32
CA TYR A 69 8.49 -8.58 8.90
C TYR A 69 8.40 -8.69 10.41
N ASP A 70 9.37 -8.11 11.11
CA ASP A 70 9.27 -7.91 12.53
C ASP A 70 8.50 -6.62 12.83
N LEU A 71 7.58 -6.71 13.79
CA LEU A 71 6.78 -5.60 14.30
C LEU A 71 6.98 -5.51 15.80
N ASP A 72 7.23 -4.31 16.29
CA ASP A 72 7.39 -4.03 17.69
C ASP A 72 6.98 -2.58 17.98
N HIS A 73 7.12 -2.16 19.24
CA HIS A 73 6.98 -0.76 19.62
C HIS A 73 8.35 -0.17 19.99
N PRO A 74 8.53 1.18 19.88
CA PRO A 74 9.73 1.85 20.33
C PRO A 74 9.97 1.67 21.85
N GLU A 75 11.22 1.77 22.28
CA GLU A 75 11.61 1.68 23.69
C GLU A 75 10.81 2.60 24.63
N LEU A 76 10.34 3.75 24.10
CA LEU A 76 9.48 4.69 24.82
C LEU A 76 8.18 4.06 25.33
N PHE A 77 7.71 3.00 24.67
CA PHE A 77 6.54 2.21 25.08
C PHE A 77 6.90 0.94 25.84
N ALA A 78 8.07 0.92 26.50
CA ALA A 78 8.58 -0.22 27.25
C ALA A 78 8.74 -1.50 26.41
N ALA A 79 9.11 -1.35 25.15
CA ALA A 79 9.39 -2.39 24.18
C ALA A 79 10.89 -2.43 23.83
N GLU A 80 11.29 -3.30 22.91
CA GLU A 80 12.70 -3.53 22.54
C GLU A 80 13.07 -2.95 21.17
N ASP A 81 12.11 -2.33 20.46
CA ASP A 81 12.30 -1.73 19.12
C ASP A 81 12.87 -2.71 18.07
N ASN A 82 12.36 -3.96 18.09
CA ASN A 82 12.81 -5.01 17.17
C ASN A 82 12.31 -4.82 15.73
N GLY A 83 11.37 -3.94 15.50
CA GLY A 83 10.78 -3.67 14.17
C GLY A 83 9.92 -2.42 14.15
N ALA A 84 9.50 -2.01 12.95
CA ALA A 84 8.60 -0.88 12.81
C ALA A 84 7.25 -1.13 13.50
N THR A 85 6.61 -0.05 13.99
CA THR A 85 5.32 -0.19 14.67
C THR A 85 4.23 -0.63 13.70
N PRO A 86 3.21 -1.37 14.16
CA PRO A 86 2.07 -1.75 13.32
C PRO A 86 1.39 -0.57 12.63
N VAL A 87 1.32 0.60 13.25
CA VAL A 87 0.73 1.81 12.64
C VAL A 87 1.61 2.36 11.50
N GLU A 88 2.93 2.23 11.58
CA GLU A 88 3.83 2.59 10.49
C GLU A 88 3.66 1.65 9.29
N PHE A 89 3.35 0.37 9.50
CA PHE A 89 3.03 -0.56 8.41
C PHE A 89 1.77 -0.15 7.65
N VAL A 90 0.79 0.49 8.29
CA VAL A 90 -0.35 1.10 7.58
C VAL A 90 0.13 2.19 6.64
N LEU A 91 1.05 3.06 7.08
CA LEU A 91 1.64 4.10 6.24
C LEU A 91 2.47 3.51 5.11
N VAL A 92 3.28 2.48 5.39
CA VAL A 92 4.09 1.75 4.37
C VAL A 92 3.19 1.13 3.30
N GLY A 93 2.12 0.45 3.71
CA GLY A 93 1.16 -0.14 2.78
C GLY A 93 0.49 0.90 1.90
N LEU A 94 0.07 2.02 2.48
CA LEU A 94 -0.53 3.13 1.74
C LEU A 94 0.46 3.78 0.77
N ALA A 95 1.69 4.05 1.22
CA ALA A 95 2.74 4.61 0.37
C ALA A 95 3.04 3.72 -0.83
N GLY A 96 3.22 2.41 -0.60
CA GLY A 96 3.52 1.44 -1.64
C GLY A 96 2.41 1.35 -2.70
N CYS A 97 1.15 1.25 -2.25
CA CYS A 97 0.00 1.17 -3.16
C CYS A 97 -0.16 2.43 -4.02
N LEU A 98 -0.04 3.61 -3.40
CA LEU A 98 -0.16 4.88 -4.10
C LEU A 98 1.00 5.11 -5.08
N THR A 99 2.24 4.80 -4.69
CA THR A 99 3.42 4.97 -5.57
C THR A 99 3.38 4.01 -6.76
N ALA A 100 2.97 2.75 -6.54
CA ALA A 100 2.76 1.80 -7.64
C ALA A 100 1.69 2.28 -8.61
N GLY A 101 0.61 2.89 -8.10
CA GLY A 101 -0.44 3.50 -8.90
C GLY A 101 0.09 4.65 -9.78
N VAL A 102 0.93 5.53 -9.24
CA VAL A 102 1.58 6.60 -10.00
C VAL A 102 2.39 6.03 -11.15
N ALA A 103 3.24 5.01 -10.90
CA ALA A 103 4.06 4.38 -11.92
C ALA A 103 3.22 3.73 -13.03
N ALA A 104 2.15 3.00 -12.67
CA ALA A 104 1.28 2.36 -13.64
C ALA A 104 0.52 3.37 -14.52
N VAL A 105 -0.01 4.45 -13.93
CA VAL A 105 -0.72 5.48 -14.68
C VAL A 105 0.25 6.26 -15.57
N ALA A 106 1.44 6.61 -15.09
CA ALA A 106 2.47 7.29 -15.86
C ALA A 106 2.89 6.48 -17.09
N GLN A 107 3.15 5.18 -16.91
CA GLN A 107 3.46 4.27 -18.03
C GLN A 107 2.33 4.24 -19.06
N HIS A 108 1.09 4.12 -18.62
CA HIS A 108 -0.08 4.08 -19.51
C HIS A 108 -0.30 5.40 -20.27
N ARG A 109 0.02 6.54 -19.66
CA ARG A 109 -0.09 7.86 -20.28
C ARG A 109 1.13 8.27 -21.09
N GLY A 110 2.19 7.46 -21.15
CA GLY A 110 3.41 7.78 -21.86
C GLY A 110 4.25 8.87 -21.19
N ILE A 111 4.16 9.02 -19.88
CA ILE A 111 4.95 9.96 -19.09
C ILE A 111 6.15 9.22 -18.50
N GLN A 112 7.38 9.64 -18.85
CA GLN A 112 8.59 9.06 -18.29
C GLN A 112 8.84 9.62 -16.90
N LEU A 113 8.86 8.74 -15.89
CA LEU A 113 9.28 9.07 -14.54
C LEU A 113 10.81 8.97 -14.41
N ARG A 114 11.41 9.88 -13.67
CA ARG A 114 12.81 9.83 -13.22
C ARG A 114 12.92 9.52 -11.74
N SER A 115 12.05 10.11 -10.94
CA SER A 115 11.92 9.73 -9.51
C SER A 115 10.51 9.99 -8.98
N VAL A 116 10.11 9.19 -8.01
CA VAL A 116 8.86 9.37 -7.24
C VAL A 116 9.17 9.08 -5.78
N THR A 117 8.93 10.05 -4.93
CA THR A 117 9.00 9.89 -3.48
C THR A 117 7.66 10.28 -2.87
N ALA A 118 7.09 9.40 -2.07
CA ALA A 118 5.91 9.67 -1.26
C ALA A 118 6.33 9.73 0.22
N THR A 119 6.08 10.86 0.87
CA THR A 119 6.24 11.01 2.32
C THR A 119 4.86 11.01 2.97
N LEU A 120 4.67 10.13 3.95
CA LEU A 120 3.43 10.00 4.69
C LEU A 120 3.63 10.39 6.15
N GLU A 121 2.69 11.16 6.66
CA GLU A 121 2.66 11.61 8.06
C GLU A 121 1.27 11.34 8.61
N GLY A 122 1.19 10.61 9.72
CA GLY A 122 -0.06 10.34 10.44
C GLY A 122 0.09 10.74 11.90
N GLY A 123 -0.76 11.62 12.40
CA GLY A 123 -0.81 12.01 13.80
C GLY A 123 -1.81 11.15 14.57
N MET A 124 -1.50 10.85 15.85
CA MET A 124 -2.43 10.20 16.76
C MET A 124 -2.16 10.65 18.20
N ASP A 125 -3.21 10.68 19.02
CA ASP A 125 -3.07 10.86 20.44
C ASP A 125 -3.03 9.48 21.13
N VAL A 126 -1.90 9.16 21.74
CA VAL A 126 -1.68 7.86 22.38
C VAL A 126 -2.49 7.65 23.66
N GLN A 127 -3.13 8.68 24.21
CA GLN A 127 -4.00 8.55 25.39
C GLN A 127 -5.16 7.58 25.13
N GLY A 128 -5.66 7.54 23.89
CA GLY A 128 -6.72 6.59 23.50
C GLY A 128 -6.26 5.14 23.65
N ILE A 129 -5.18 4.73 22.99
CA ILE A 129 -4.68 3.35 23.03
C ILE A 129 -4.15 2.94 24.41
N LEU A 130 -3.71 3.90 25.22
CA LEU A 130 -3.30 3.65 26.61
C LEU A 130 -4.48 3.57 27.59
N GLY A 131 -5.71 3.80 27.11
CA GLY A 131 -6.91 3.76 27.94
C GLY A 131 -7.00 4.89 28.96
N MET A 132 -6.33 6.01 28.72
CA MET A 132 -6.32 7.18 29.61
C MET A 132 -7.58 8.05 29.43
N ASP A 133 -8.08 8.12 28.19
CA ASP A 133 -9.29 8.86 27.84
C ASP A 133 -10.09 8.09 26.77
N ALA A 134 -11.31 7.72 27.11
CA ALA A 134 -12.19 6.92 26.24
C ALA A 134 -12.79 7.73 25.06
N ASP A 135 -12.78 9.06 25.13
CA ASP A 135 -13.27 9.93 24.09
C ASP A 135 -12.21 10.19 23.00
N ILE A 136 -10.95 9.79 23.26
CA ILE A 136 -9.85 9.94 22.31
C ILE A 136 -9.81 8.71 21.38
N ARG A 137 -9.77 8.98 20.07
CA ARG A 137 -9.64 7.96 19.03
C ARG A 137 -8.31 7.18 19.14
N ASN A 138 -8.36 5.84 18.98
CA ASN A 138 -7.18 4.98 19.04
C ASN A 138 -6.28 5.02 17.77
N GLY A 139 -6.77 5.53 16.66
CA GLY A 139 -6.05 5.55 15.38
C GLY A 139 -5.60 6.95 14.98
N PHE A 140 -5.07 7.07 13.77
CA PHE A 140 -4.68 8.36 13.22
C PHE A 140 -5.85 9.34 13.14
N ASP A 141 -5.62 10.58 13.51
CA ASP A 141 -6.57 11.69 13.31
C ASP A 141 -6.67 12.06 11.82
N GLY A 142 -5.57 11.88 11.10
CA GLY A 142 -5.48 12.05 9.67
C GLY A 142 -4.13 11.56 9.15
N ILE A 143 -4.08 11.29 7.85
CA ILE A 143 -2.85 10.92 7.15
C ILE A 143 -2.64 11.92 6.02
N LYS A 144 -1.49 12.59 6.00
CA LYS A 144 -1.05 13.46 4.92
C LYS A 144 -0.06 12.71 4.04
N VAL A 145 -0.29 12.72 2.74
CA VAL A 145 0.62 12.19 1.73
C VAL A 145 1.17 13.34 0.90
N THR A 146 2.49 13.46 0.85
CA THR A 146 3.19 14.47 0.05
C THR A 146 4.07 13.78 -0.98
N TYR A 147 3.89 14.13 -2.25
CA TYR A 147 4.70 13.61 -3.34
C TYR A 147 5.77 14.61 -3.79
N THR A 148 6.96 14.06 -4.05
CA THR A 148 7.98 14.71 -4.89
C THR A 148 8.17 13.84 -6.12
N ILE A 149 7.84 14.37 -7.30
CA ILE A 149 7.89 13.64 -8.58
C ILE A 149 8.77 14.44 -9.55
N ASP A 150 9.74 13.75 -10.16
CA ASP A 150 10.50 14.22 -11.31
C ASP A 150 10.13 13.37 -12.53
N ALA A 151 9.59 14.00 -13.57
CA ALA A 151 9.08 13.33 -14.76
C ALA A 151 9.06 14.27 -15.96
N ASP A 152 8.86 13.70 -17.15
CA ASP A 152 8.67 14.46 -18.41
C ASP A 152 7.18 14.86 -18.56
N ALA A 153 6.70 15.69 -17.65
CA ALA A 153 5.32 16.17 -17.62
C ALA A 153 5.25 17.50 -16.87
N ASP A 154 4.24 18.28 -17.14
CA ASP A 154 3.95 19.48 -16.38
C ASP A 154 3.24 19.18 -15.05
N ARG A 155 3.03 20.23 -14.26
CA ARG A 155 2.43 20.09 -12.92
C ARG A 155 0.99 19.58 -12.98
N GLU A 156 0.20 20.00 -13.95
CA GLU A 156 -1.20 19.60 -14.10
C GLU A 156 -1.29 18.10 -14.38
N ASP A 157 -0.44 17.58 -15.27
CA ASP A 157 -0.35 16.15 -15.55
C ASP A 157 0.09 15.35 -14.33
N LEU A 158 1.06 15.85 -13.55
CA LEU A 158 1.50 15.18 -12.32
C LEU A 158 0.39 15.15 -11.24
N GLU A 159 -0.38 16.23 -11.08
CA GLU A 159 -1.53 16.26 -10.20
C GLU A 159 -2.61 15.27 -10.66
N ALA A 160 -2.84 15.15 -11.95
CA ALA A 160 -3.76 14.17 -12.53
C ALA A 160 -3.27 12.72 -12.35
N LEU A 161 -1.96 12.46 -12.40
CA LEU A 161 -1.38 11.15 -12.07
C LEU A 161 -1.68 10.76 -10.62
N VAL A 162 -1.39 11.66 -9.68
CA VAL A 162 -1.60 11.43 -8.24
C VAL A 162 -3.08 11.20 -7.94
N ALA A 163 -3.97 12.03 -8.48
CA ALA A 163 -5.41 11.89 -8.30
C ALA A 163 -5.94 10.55 -8.85
N GLN A 164 -5.44 10.11 -10.00
CA GLN A 164 -5.83 8.83 -10.58
C GLN A 164 -5.31 7.65 -9.76
N SER A 165 -4.09 7.72 -9.25
CA SER A 165 -3.52 6.71 -8.35
C SER A 165 -4.35 6.59 -7.07
N GLN A 166 -4.64 7.71 -6.41
CA GLN A 166 -5.49 7.76 -5.22
C GLN A 166 -6.85 7.10 -5.48
N LYS A 167 -7.53 7.49 -6.56
CA LYS A 167 -8.87 6.98 -6.92
C LYS A 167 -8.92 5.45 -7.07
N ARG A 168 -7.80 4.80 -7.42
CA ARG A 168 -7.73 3.35 -7.67
C ARG A 168 -6.91 2.57 -6.66
N SER A 169 -6.44 3.23 -5.61
CA SER A 169 -5.66 2.57 -4.57
C SER A 169 -6.55 1.78 -3.62
N ALA A 170 -6.37 0.47 -3.59
CA ALA A 170 -7.08 -0.41 -2.65
C ALA A 170 -6.76 -0.06 -1.19
N VAL A 171 -5.48 0.23 -0.88
CA VAL A 171 -5.09 0.59 0.49
C VAL A 171 -5.65 1.95 0.90
N TYR A 172 -5.72 2.92 -0.04
CA TYR A 172 -6.40 4.18 0.23
C TYR A 172 -7.88 3.95 0.57
N ASP A 173 -8.56 3.11 -0.19
CA ASP A 173 -9.97 2.77 0.06
C ASP A 173 -10.16 2.12 1.44
N ILE A 174 -9.32 1.12 1.79
CA ILE A 174 -9.35 0.45 3.10
C ILE A 174 -9.14 1.44 4.26
N VAL A 175 -8.24 2.42 4.10
CA VAL A 175 -7.90 3.37 5.17
C VAL A 175 -8.90 4.52 5.28
N ALA A 176 -9.43 4.99 4.13
CA ALA A 176 -10.31 6.16 4.07
C ALA A 176 -11.81 5.82 4.27
N ASN A 177 -12.19 4.56 4.07
CA ASN A 177 -13.56 4.09 4.20
C ASN A 177 -13.68 2.98 5.25
N PRO A 178 -14.85 2.81 5.88
CA PRO A 178 -15.07 1.73 6.83
C PRO A 178 -14.89 0.36 6.17
N THR A 179 -14.00 -0.46 6.70
CA THR A 179 -13.80 -1.85 6.32
C THR A 179 -14.28 -2.75 7.46
N ASN A 180 -15.14 -3.72 7.16
CA ASN A 180 -15.58 -4.68 8.19
C ASN A 180 -14.41 -5.51 8.69
N VAL A 181 -14.19 -5.51 9.99
CA VAL A 181 -13.17 -6.33 10.66
C VAL A 181 -13.87 -7.21 11.71
N THR A 182 -13.71 -8.52 11.57
CA THR A 182 -14.20 -9.50 12.54
C THR A 182 -13.00 -10.11 13.28
N VAL A 183 -13.06 -10.16 14.61
CA VAL A 183 -12.02 -10.77 15.45
C VAL A 183 -12.66 -11.90 16.25
N GLU A 184 -12.13 -13.12 16.11
CA GLU A 184 -12.67 -14.33 16.73
C GLU A 184 -11.54 -15.12 17.40
N LEU A 185 -11.86 -15.80 18.50
CA LEU A 185 -11.01 -16.81 19.12
C LEU A 185 -11.39 -18.18 18.54
N ALA A 186 -10.38 -18.92 18.03
CA ALA A 186 -10.56 -20.28 17.50
C ALA A 186 -10.59 -21.35 18.61
#